data_3b2b4e63e49f3d216d902c606685241b
#
_entry.id   3b2b4e63e49f3d216d902c606685241b
#
_cell.length_a   1.000
_cell.length_b   1.000
_cell.length_c   1.000
_cell.angle_alpha   90.00
_cell.angle_beta   90.00
_cell.angle_gamma   90.00
#
_symmetry.space_group_name_H-M   'P 1'
#
loop_
_entity.id
_entity.type
_entity.pdbx_description
1 polymer ?
#
loop_
_entity_poly.entity_id
_entity_poly.type
_entity_poly.pdbx_seq_one_letter_code
_entity_poly.pdbx_strand_id
1 'polypeptide(L)'
;MRKKQSVTLYNILFPIWMLVWIPSPLWLLLIPLNFIIDYLVLSKSLPADEERSKNFPGSVPRKAFCNTYAWKICAAGFAAEFIGSLFLFAAFMITSSHKPDSLQAISHGLGLNPFENAAAFLFVVVAILLAAYCIYRFDRYILKRAGLPEGQSKTSALWLAVVTAPYLFLLPSEILYRGW
;
A
#
# COMPACT_ATOMS: atom_id res chain seq x y z
N MET A 1 -2.37 49.62 20.47
CA MET A 1 -2.01 48.18 20.71
C MET A 1 -2.08 47.46 19.37
N ARG A 2 -0.92 47.15 18.76
CA ARG A 2 -0.84 46.35 17.54
C ARG A 2 -1.04 44.87 17.93
N LYS A 3 -2.15 44.23 17.50
CA LYS A 3 -2.29 42.78 17.55
C LYS A 3 -1.16 42.17 16.70
N LYS A 4 -0.21 41.46 17.32
CA LYS A 4 0.69 40.55 16.63
C LYS A 4 -0.17 39.48 15.97
N GLN A 5 -0.32 39.56 14.66
CA GLN A 5 -0.78 38.41 13.87
C GLN A 5 0.33 37.34 14.00
N SER A 6 0.06 36.31 14.78
CA SER A 6 0.83 35.09 14.73
C SER A 6 0.64 34.51 13.34
N VAL A 7 1.65 34.62 12.50
CA VAL A 7 1.74 33.85 11.27
C VAL A 7 1.90 32.41 11.71
N THR A 8 0.78 31.69 11.75
CA THR A 8 0.82 30.24 11.86
C THR A 8 1.41 29.74 10.56
N LEU A 9 2.69 29.42 10.56
CA LEU A 9 3.29 28.62 9.51
C LEU A 9 2.52 27.29 9.53
N TYR A 10 1.58 27.17 8.61
CA TYR A 10 1.05 25.87 8.25
C TYR A 10 2.23 25.12 7.65
N ASN A 11 2.91 24.30 8.48
CA ASN A 11 3.79 23.27 7.98
C ASN A 11 2.96 22.50 6.95
N ILE A 12 3.49 22.36 5.74
CA ILE A 12 2.86 21.58 4.69
C ILE A 12 2.88 20.14 5.21
N LEU A 13 1.80 19.75 5.88
CA LEU A 13 1.60 18.40 6.38
C LEU A 13 1.20 17.55 5.19
N PHE A 14 2.14 16.73 4.73
CA PHE A 14 1.84 15.77 3.67
C PHE A 14 1.10 14.58 4.27
N PRO A 15 -0.07 14.21 3.72
CA PRO A 15 -0.74 12.97 4.09
C PRO A 15 0.18 11.77 3.96
N ILE A 16 0.08 10.81 4.89
CA ILE A 16 0.96 9.64 4.91
C ILE A 16 0.91 8.83 3.60
N TRP A 17 -0.24 8.77 2.96
CA TRP A 17 -0.40 8.10 1.67
C TRP A 17 0.31 8.82 0.51
N MET A 18 0.68 10.09 0.66
CA MET A 18 1.53 10.82 -0.30
C MET A 18 3.00 10.42 -0.23
N LEU A 19 3.45 9.73 0.82
CA LEU A 19 4.82 9.25 0.92
C LEU A 19 5.20 8.28 -0.21
N VAL A 20 4.22 7.63 -0.84
CA VAL A 20 4.42 6.80 -2.04
C VAL A 20 4.89 7.64 -3.24
N TRP A 21 4.57 8.95 -3.27
CA TRP A 21 4.87 9.85 -4.40
C TRP A 21 6.18 10.62 -4.21
N ILE A 22 6.55 10.87 -2.97
CA ILE A 22 7.66 11.74 -2.64
C ILE A 22 8.83 10.88 -2.18
N PRO A 23 9.95 10.83 -2.97
CA PRO A 23 11.16 10.17 -2.52
C PRO A 23 11.64 10.80 -1.21
N SER A 24 11.57 10.06 -0.14
CA SER A 24 11.98 10.49 1.19
C SER A 24 12.97 9.49 1.79
N PRO A 25 13.77 9.84 2.81
CA PRO A 25 14.64 8.89 3.50
C PRO A 25 13.89 7.66 4.04
N LEU A 26 12.57 7.75 4.26
CA LEU A 26 11.72 6.62 4.66
C LEU A 26 11.69 5.50 3.62
N TRP A 27 11.87 5.80 2.33
CA TRP A 27 11.93 4.78 1.29
C TRP A 27 13.08 3.80 1.48
N LEU A 28 14.21 4.26 2.06
CA LEU A 28 15.33 3.39 2.39
C LEU A 28 14.96 2.31 3.42
N LEU A 29 13.93 2.56 4.21
CA LEU A 29 13.38 1.61 5.19
C LEU A 29 12.19 0.84 4.60
N LEU A 30 11.26 1.52 3.93
CA LEU A 30 10.02 0.93 3.45
C LEU A 30 10.24 -0.09 2.34
N ILE A 31 11.14 0.19 1.38
CA ILE A 31 11.41 -0.73 0.26
C ILE A 31 11.98 -2.06 0.76
N PRO A 32 13.06 -2.10 1.59
CA PRO A 32 13.56 -3.36 2.13
C PRO A 32 12.54 -4.08 3.00
N LEU A 33 11.76 -3.34 3.80
CA LEU A 33 10.74 -3.93 4.68
C LEU A 33 9.64 -4.61 3.87
N ASN A 34 9.08 -3.93 2.87
CA ASN A 34 8.08 -4.50 1.98
C ASN A 34 8.64 -5.72 1.23
N PHE A 35 9.86 -5.61 0.71
CA PHE A 35 10.51 -6.75 0.05
C PHE A 35 10.65 -7.97 0.97
N ILE A 36 11.04 -7.77 2.24
CA ILE A 36 11.17 -8.85 3.22
C ILE A 36 9.80 -9.47 3.49
N ILE A 37 8.77 -8.65 3.69
CA ILE A 37 7.40 -9.13 3.94
C ILE A 37 6.90 -9.93 2.75
N ASP A 38 7.00 -9.40 1.54
CA ASP A 38 6.59 -10.07 0.29
C ASP A 38 7.33 -11.39 0.11
N TYR A 39 8.64 -11.41 0.35
CA TYR A 39 9.45 -12.63 0.30
C TYR A 39 8.98 -13.68 1.30
N LEU A 40 8.72 -13.28 2.54
CA LEU A 40 8.26 -14.19 3.59
C LEU A 40 6.86 -14.74 3.29
N VAL A 41 5.94 -13.88 2.86
CA VAL A 41 4.57 -14.28 2.50
C VAL A 41 4.60 -15.23 1.30
N LEU A 42 5.34 -14.87 0.24
CA LEU A 42 5.51 -15.74 -0.92
C LEU A 42 6.10 -17.10 -0.50
N SER A 43 7.19 -17.08 0.27
CA SER A 43 7.84 -18.31 0.71
C SER A 43 6.93 -19.21 1.53
N LYS A 44 6.09 -18.64 2.40
CA LYS A 44 5.14 -19.42 3.24
C LYS A 44 3.91 -19.87 2.47
N SER A 45 3.51 -19.15 1.44
CA SER A 45 2.35 -19.51 0.62
C SER A 45 2.64 -20.63 -0.38
N LEU A 46 3.92 -20.91 -0.67
CA LEU A 46 4.33 -21.98 -1.55
C LEU A 46 4.47 -23.30 -0.78
N PRO A 47 4.09 -24.46 -1.36
CA PRO A 47 4.29 -25.77 -0.73
C PRO A 47 5.78 -26.08 -0.55
N ALA A 48 6.06 -27.04 0.32
CA ALA A 48 7.42 -27.53 0.56
C ALA A 48 8.04 -28.10 -0.73
N ASP A 49 9.37 -28.08 -0.84
CA ASP A 49 10.07 -28.53 -2.05
C ASP A 49 9.78 -29.99 -2.42
N GLU A 50 9.60 -30.85 -1.42
CA GLU A 50 9.23 -32.26 -1.64
C GLU A 50 7.84 -32.40 -2.29
N GLU A 51 6.86 -31.65 -1.80
CA GLU A 51 5.50 -31.64 -2.33
C GLU A 51 5.47 -31.01 -3.73
N ARG A 52 6.25 -29.96 -3.94
CA ARG A 52 6.40 -29.31 -5.26
C ARG A 52 7.00 -30.25 -6.27
N SER A 53 8.06 -30.97 -5.89
CA SER A 53 8.72 -31.94 -6.78
C SER A 53 7.81 -33.10 -7.15
N LYS A 54 6.97 -33.59 -6.22
CA LYS A 54 5.99 -34.63 -6.48
C LYS A 54 4.86 -34.17 -7.41
N ASN A 55 4.32 -32.99 -7.16
CA ASN A 55 3.16 -32.48 -7.87
C ASN A 55 3.54 -31.80 -9.20
N PHE A 56 4.77 -31.27 -9.30
CA PHE A 56 5.28 -30.53 -10.46
C PHE A 56 6.73 -30.91 -10.74
N PRO A 57 6.95 -32.06 -11.44
CA PRO A 57 8.30 -32.50 -11.83
C PRO A 57 9.04 -31.40 -12.60
N GLY A 58 10.28 -31.11 -12.22
CA GLY A 58 11.08 -30.03 -12.82
C GLY A 58 10.82 -28.63 -12.26
N SER A 59 10.01 -28.49 -11.21
CA SER A 59 9.83 -27.19 -10.55
C SER A 59 11.11 -26.69 -9.88
N VAL A 60 11.37 -25.39 -10.00
CA VAL A 60 12.50 -24.72 -9.35
C VAL A 60 12.34 -24.78 -7.83
N PRO A 61 13.41 -25.01 -7.04
CA PRO A 61 13.35 -24.98 -5.57
C PRO A 61 12.72 -23.69 -5.05
N ARG A 62 11.94 -23.79 -3.96
CA ARG A 62 11.18 -22.66 -3.38
C ARG A 62 12.05 -21.42 -3.16
N LYS A 63 13.25 -21.57 -2.59
CA LYS A 63 14.18 -20.47 -2.34
C LYS A 63 14.61 -19.77 -3.62
N ALA A 64 14.95 -20.52 -4.66
CA ALA A 64 15.36 -19.98 -5.95
C ALA A 64 14.19 -19.28 -6.65
N PHE A 65 12.98 -19.83 -6.53
CA PHE A 65 11.76 -19.18 -7.03
C PHE A 65 11.50 -17.84 -6.33
N CYS A 66 11.53 -17.80 -4.98
CA CYS A 66 11.34 -16.59 -4.21
C CYS A 66 12.41 -15.54 -4.56
N ASN A 67 13.68 -15.90 -4.67
CA ASN A 67 14.74 -14.98 -5.06
C ASN A 67 14.52 -14.34 -6.44
N THR A 68 13.93 -15.09 -7.37
CA THR A 68 13.69 -14.62 -8.74
C THR A 68 12.45 -13.72 -8.83
N TYR A 69 11.41 -14.00 -8.06
CA TYR A 69 10.10 -13.37 -8.25
C TYR A 69 9.72 -12.37 -7.16
N ALA A 70 10.28 -12.42 -5.94
CA ALA A 70 9.91 -11.51 -4.85
C ALA A 70 10.09 -10.02 -5.21
N TRP A 71 11.14 -9.67 -5.95
CA TRP A 71 11.35 -8.29 -6.37
C TRP A 71 10.29 -7.79 -7.37
N LYS A 72 9.77 -8.69 -8.23
CA LYS A 72 8.68 -8.37 -9.18
C LYS A 72 7.37 -8.16 -8.45
N ILE A 73 7.11 -8.99 -7.43
CA ILE A 73 5.95 -8.88 -6.53
C ILE A 73 6.03 -7.57 -5.76
N CYS A 74 7.17 -7.27 -5.15
CA CYS A 74 7.39 -6.02 -4.43
C CYS A 74 7.16 -4.79 -5.34
N ALA A 75 7.71 -4.79 -6.54
CA ALA A 75 7.49 -3.71 -7.52
C ALA A 75 6.01 -3.58 -7.93
N ALA A 76 5.31 -4.71 -8.09
CA ALA A 76 3.88 -4.73 -8.39
C ALA A 76 3.05 -4.23 -7.21
N GLY A 77 3.46 -4.53 -5.96
CA GLY A 77 2.88 -3.99 -4.73
C GLY A 77 2.96 -2.46 -4.70
N PHE A 78 4.14 -1.88 -4.92
CA PHE A 78 4.29 -0.43 -5.01
C PHE A 78 3.45 0.21 -6.12
N ALA A 79 3.34 -0.44 -7.29
CA ALA A 79 2.47 0.04 -8.37
C ALA A 79 0.99 0.04 -7.96
N ALA A 80 0.55 -0.96 -7.20
CA ALA A 80 -0.81 -1.04 -6.68
C ALA A 80 -1.07 0.00 -5.59
N GLU A 81 -0.12 0.23 -4.67
CA GLU A 81 -0.17 1.30 -3.67
C GLU A 81 -0.25 2.68 -4.33
N PHE A 82 0.49 2.89 -5.42
CA PHE A 82 0.42 4.11 -6.21
C PHE A 82 -0.98 4.33 -6.78
N ILE A 83 -1.65 3.28 -7.27
CA ILE A 83 -3.04 3.37 -7.75
C ILE A 83 -4.00 3.74 -6.61
N GLY A 84 -3.86 3.12 -5.43
CA GLY A 84 -4.65 3.45 -4.25
C GLY A 84 -4.44 4.89 -3.78
N SER A 85 -3.19 5.34 -3.74
CA SER A 85 -2.86 6.72 -3.36
C SER A 85 -3.31 7.75 -4.41
N LEU A 86 -3.32 7.41 -5.70
CA LEU A 86 -3.87 8.25 -6.76
C LEU A 86 -5.38 8.46 -6.59
N PHE A 87 -6.10 7.41 -6.19
CA PHE A 87 -7.52 7.51 -5.85
C PHE A 87 -7.74 8.47 -4.67
N LEU A 88 -6.94 8.38 -3.60
CA LEU A 88 -7.01 9.30 -2.45
C LEU A 88 -6.66 10.73 -2.85
N PHE A 89 -5.67 10.92 -3.70
CA PHE A 89 -5.29 12.23 -4.22
C PHE A 89 -6.45 12.87 -5.00
N ALA A 90 -7.10 12.11 -5.88
CA ALA A 90 -8.26 12.61 -6.61
C ALA A 90 -9.41 12.98 -5.66
N ALA A 91 -9.72 12.14 -4.68
CA ALA A 91 -10.72 12.42 -3.66
C ALA A 91 -10.38 13.69 -2.86
N PHE A 92 -9.11 13.83 -2.43
CA PHE A 92 -8.62 15.01 -1.73
C PHE A 92 -8.73 16.28 -2.58
N MET A 93 -8.34 16.24 -3.85
CA MET A 93 -8.46 17.39 -4.77
C MET A 93 -9.91 17.82 -4.98
N ILE A 94 -10.82 16.87 -5.17
CA ILE A 94 -12.25 17.15 -5.36
C ILE A 94 -12.82 17.79 -4.09
N THR A 95 -12.55 17.23 -2.92
CA THR A 95 -13.12 17.72 -1.66
C THR A 95 -12.52 19.04 -1.19
N SER A 96 -11.23 19.28 -1.46
CA SER A 96 -10.55 20.52 -1.09
C SER A 96 -10.91 21.72 -1.99
N SER A 97 -11.30 21.45 -3.24
CA SER A 97 -11.64 22.52 -4.20
C SER A 97 -13.03 23.11 -3.98
N HIS A 98 -13.87 22.50 -3.17
CA HIS A 98 -15.26 22.93 -2.95
C HIS A 98 -15.40 23.64 -1.60
N LYS A 99 -16.22 24.71 -1.57
CA LYS A 99 -16.44 25.57 -0.39
C LYS A 99 -17.33 25.03 0.75
N PRO A 100 -18.25 24.04 0.55
CA PRO A 100 -19.07 23.56 1.66
C PRO A 100 -18.22 22.99 2.80
N ASP A 101 -18.52 23.37 4.04
CA ASP A 101 -17.79 22.93 5.26
C ASP A 101 -17.70 21.42 5.38
N SER A 102 -18.75 20.71 4.93
CA SER A 102 -18.78 19.24 4.92
C SER A 102 -17.68 18.61 4.06
N LEU A 103 -17.40 19.17 2.88
CA LEU A 103 -16.35 18.69 1.98
C LEU A 103 -14.97 19.06 2.51
N GLN A 104 -14.82 20.23 3.12
CA GLN A 104 -13.57 20.61 3.79
C GLN A 104 -13.25 19.68 4.97
N ALA A 105 -14.26 19.26 5.74
CA ALA A 105 -14.08 18.26 6.81
C ALA A 105 -13.60 16.92 6.26
N ILE A 106 -14.07 16.49 5.08
CA ILE A 106 -13.59 15.28 4.41
C ILE A 106 -12.13 15.44 3.98
N SER A 107 -11.78 16.55 3.31
CA SER A 107 -10.40 16.81 2.89
C SER A 107 -9.44 16.89 4.07
N HIS A 108 -9.87 17.48 5.20
CA HIS A 108 -9.09 17.51 6.44
C HIS A 108 -8.83 16.10 6.97
N GLY A 109 -9.88 15.27 7.03
CA GLY A 109 -9.75 13.87 7.42
C GLY A 109 -8.82 13.07 6.51
N LEU A 110 -8.92 13.23 5.18
CA LEU A 110 -8.04 12.58 4.22
C LEU A 110 -6.58 13.05 4.35
N GLY A 111 -6.37 14.31 4.72
CA GLY A 111 -5.05 14.91 4.87
C GLY A 111 -4.34 14.55 6.17
N LEU A 112 -5.06 14.53 7.28
CA LEU A 112 -4.48 14.44 8.62
C LEU A 112 -4.87 13.15 9.35
N ASN A 113 -6.16 12.94 9.57
CA ASN A 113 -6.64 11.82 10.38
C ASN A 113 -7.98 11.29 9.85
N PRO A 114 -7.96 10.13 9.15
CA PRO A 114 -9.17 9.59 8.56
C PRO A 114 -10.25 9.22 9.60
N PHE A 115 -9.87 9.00 10.86
CA PHE A 115 -10.82 8.63 11.92
C PHE A 115 -11.68 9.80 12.42
N GLU A 116 -11.34 11.04 12.11
CA GLU A 116 -12.13 12.23 12.49
C GLU A 116 -13.37 12.41 11.61
N ASN A 117 -13.42 11.80 10.42
CA ASN A 117 -14.54 11.92 9.51
C ASN A 117 -14.90 10.57 8.88
N ALA A 118 -16.14 10.13 9.06
CA ALA A 118 -16.60 8.83 8.58
C ALA A 118 -16.49 8.69 7.04
N ALA A 119 -16.72 9.76 6.28
CA ALA A 119 -16.57 9.72 4.84
C ALA A 119 -15.09 9.63 4.43
N ALA A 120 -14.19 10.37 5.10
CA ALA A 120 -12.74 10.27 4.88
C ALA A 120 -12.25 8.84 5.19
N PHE A 121 -12.67 8.25 6.30
CA PHE A 121 -12.37 6.86 6.65
C PHE A 121 -12.84 5.90 5.55
N LEU A 122 -14.05 6.06 5.04
CA LEU A 122 -14.58 5.22 3.98
C LEU A 122 -13.76 5.36 2.69
N PHE A 123 -13.35 6.56 2.30
CA PHE A 123 -12.46 6.76 1.13
C PHE A 123 -11.13 6.03 1.30
N VAL A 124 -10.53 6.07 2.50
CA VAL A 124 -9.28 5.36 2.77
C VAL A 124 -9.48 3.84 2.71
N VAL A 125 -10.56 3.32 3.27
CA VAL A 125 -10.89 1.88 3.19
C VAL A 125 -11.07 1.45 1.73
N VAL A 126 -11.78 2.24 0.92
CA VAL A 126 -11.96 1.95 -0.52
C VAL A 126 -10.61 1.97 -1.25
N ALA A 127 -9.72 2.90 -0.92
CA ALA A 127 -8.38 2.95 -1.51
C ALA A 127 -7.54 1.71 -1.17
N ILE A 128 -7.59 1.24 0.09
CA ILE A 128 -6.92 0.02 0.52
C ILE A 128 -7.46 -1.20 -0.22
N LEU A 129 -8.79 -1.33 -0.33
CA LEU A 129 -9.42 -2.42 -1.06
C LEU A 129 -9.07 -2.40 -2.56
N LEU A 130 -9.01 -1.20 -3.17
CA LEU A 130 -8.59 -1.02 -4.55
C LEU A 130 -7.13 -1.45 -4.75
N ALA A 131 -6.23 -1.01 -3.89
CA ALA A 131 -4.83 -1.40 -3.92
C ALA A 131 -4.67 -2.92 -3.70
N ALA A 132 -5.34 -3.50 -2.70
CA ALA A 132 -5.33 -4.94 -2.45
C ALA A 132 -5.83 -5.76 -3.66
N TYR A 133 -6.89 -5.29 -4.32
CA TYR A 133 -7.37 -5.91 -5.55
C TYR A 133 -6.31 -5.85 -6.67
N CYS A 134 -5.63 -4.71 -6.83
CA CYS A 134 -4.55 -4.57 -7.81
C CYS A 134 -3.37 -5.49 -7.48
N ILE A 135 -2.94 -5.58 -6.20
CA ILE A 135 -1.90 -6.52 -5.74
C ILE A 135 -2.29 -7.94 -6.14
N TYR A 136 -3.52 -8.37 -5.77
CA TYR A 136 -4.01 -9.70 -6.14
C TYR A 136 -3.93 -9.98 -7.64
N ARG A 137 -4.34 -9.02 -8.47
CA ARG A 137 -4.37 -9.17 -9.92
C ARG A 137 -2.96 -9.24 -10.51
N PHE A 138 -2.06 -8.36 -10.07
CA PHE A 138 -0.70 -8.29 -10.56
C PHE A 138 0.11 -9.52 -10.14
N ASP A 139 0.04 -9.88 -8.87
CA ASP A 139 0.78 -11.02 -8.34
C ASP A 139 0.29 -12.34 -8.93
N ARG A 140 -1.02 -12.52 -9.05
CA ARG A 140 -1.58 -13.69 -9.73
C ARG A 140 -1.06 -13.80 -11.16
N TYR A 141 -0.99 -12.69 -11.89
CA TYR A 141 -0.45 -12.66 -13.26
C TYR A 141 1.04 -13.02 -13.29
N ILE A 142 1.84 -12.44 -12.38
CA ILE A 142 3.28 -12.73 -12.27
C ILE A 142 3.50 -14.21 -11.93
N LEU A 143 2.80 -14.73 -10.92
CA LEU A 143 2.94 -16.10 -10.44
C LEU A 143 2.48 -17.12 -11.48
N LYS A 144 1.40 -16.84 -12.20
CA LYS A 144 0.94 -17.68 -13.30
C LYS A 144 1.97 -17.72 -14.45
N ARG A 145 2.55 -16.58 -14.80
CA ARG A 145 3.65 -16.52 -15.80
C ARG A 145 4.94 -17.18 -15.32
N ALA A 146 5.14 -17.24 -14.02
CA ALA A 146 6.25 -17.98 -13.41
C ALA A 146 6.08 -19.50 -13.42
N GLY A 147 4.97 -20.01 -13.99
CA GLY A 147 4.69 -21.43 -14.10
C GLY A 147 3.99 -22.07 -12.90
N LEU A 148 3.46 -21.26 -11.96
CA LEU A 148 2.63 -21.82 -10.89
C LEU A 148 1.25 -22.26 -11.41
N PRO A 149 0.72 -23.38 -10.91
CA PRO A 149 -0.64 -23.82 -11.18
C PRO A 149 -1.67 -22.75 -10.82
N GLU A 150 -2.79 -22.74 -11.51
CA GLU A 150 -3.85 -21.74 -11.36
C GLU A 150 -4.34 -21.60 -9.90
N GLY A 151 -4.59 -22.74 -9.22
CA GLY A 151 -5.03 -22.74 -7.81
C GLY A 151 -3.98 -22.12 -6.89
N GLN A 152 -2.72 -22.51 -7.05
CA GLN A 152 -1.62 -22.00 -6.25
C GLN A 152 -1.37 -20.51 -6.48
N SER A 153 -1.38 -20.08 -7.74
CA SER A 153 -1.22 -18.66 -8.09
C SER A 153 -2.31 -17.79 -7.44
N LYS A 154 -3.56 -18.28 -7.41
CA LYS A 154 -4.66 -17.59 -6.73
C LYS A 154 -4.45 -17.51 -5.22
N THR A 155 -4.10 -18.61 -4.58
CA THR A 155 -3.93 -18.65 -3.12
C THR A 155 -2.75 -17.79 -2.68
N SER A 156 -1.59 -17.90 -3.35
CA SER A 156 -0.42 -17.09 -3.01
C SER A 156 -0.66 -15.60 -3.25
N ALA A 157 -1.29 -15.23 -4.37
CA ALA A 157 -1.65 -13.85 -4.65
C ALA A 157 -2.68 -13.28 -3.64
N LEU A 158 -3.61 -14.12 -3.16
CA LEU A 158 -4.57 -13.68 -2.13
C LEU A 158 -3.85 -13.41 -0.80
N TRP A 159 -2.94 -14.29 -0.38
CA TRP A 159 -2.15 -14.07 0.83
C TRP A 159 -1.29 -12.80 0.74
N LEU A 160 -0.63 -12.58 -0.41
CA LEU A 160 0.11 -11.35 -0.67
C LEU A 160 -0.82 -10.13 -0.54
N ALA A 161 -1.95 -10.12 -1.25
CA ALA A 161 -2.87 -9.00 -1.24
C ALA A 161 -3.44 -8.68 0.16
N VAL A 162 -3.71 -9.71 0.98
CA VAL A 162 -4.24 -9.50 2.33
C VAL A 162 -3.16 -9.02 3.31
N VAL A 163 -1.95 -9.58 3.22
CA VAL A 163 -0.90 -9.25 4.19
C VAL A 163 -0.18 -7.94 3.85
N THR A 164 -0.02 -7.64 2.55
CA THR A 164 0.75 -6.47 2.09
C THR A 164 -0.11 -5.32 1.57
N ALA A 165 -1.44 -5.35 1.80
CA ALA A 165 -2.29 -4.21 1.52
C ALA A 165 -1.79 -2.95 2.27
N PRO A 166 -1.95 -1.74 1.70
CA PRO A 166 -1.40 -0.52 2.27
C PRO A 166 -2.18 -0.03 3.51
N TYR A 167 -2.17 -0.80 4.58
CA TYR A 167 -2.82 -0.43 5.85
C TYR A 167 -2.26 0.84 6.46
N LEU A 168 -1.04 1.24 6.06
CA LEU A 168 -0.44 2.51 6.45
C LEU A 168 -1.27 3.73 6.04
N PHE A 169 -2.16 3.60 5.04
CA PHE A 169 -3.07 4.69 4.67
C PHE A 169 -4.06 5.06 5.79
N LEU A 170 -4.32 4.15 6.74
CA LEU A 170 -5.14 4.41 7.92
C LEU A 170 -4.39 5.17 9.02
N LEU A 171 -3.06 5.22 8.99
CA LEU A 171 -2.32 5.92 10.03
C LEU A 171 -2.56 7.43 9.95
N PRO A 172 -2.93 8.07 11.08
CA PRO A 172 -3.03 9.52 11.12
C PRO A 172 -1.68 10.16 10.80
N SER A 173 -1.66 11.06 9.81
CA SER A 173 -0.46 11.79 9.41
C SER A 173 0.11 12.63 10.55
N GLU A 174 -0.73 13.05 11.50
CA GLU A 174 -0.33 13.78 12.70
C GLU A 174 0.75 13.06 13.53
N ILE A 175 0.77 11.71 13.51
CA ILE A 175 1.76 10.93 14.27
C ILE A 175 3.17 11.22 13.79
N LEU A 176 3.36 11.47 12.50
CA LEU A 176 4.66 11.78 11.91
C LEU A 176 5.16 13.18 12.33
N TYR A 177 4.26 14.07 12.76
CA TYR A 177 4.55 15.48 13.03
C TYR A 177 4.49 15.85 14.51
N ARG A 178 4.01 14.95 15.38
CA ARG A 178 3.95 15.18 16.84
C ARG A 178 5.31 15.15 17.55
N GLY A 179 6.37 14.79 16.86
CA GLY A 179 7.72 14.62 17.42
C GLY A 179 8.70 15.75 17.11
N TRP A 180 8.24 16.84 16.47
CA TRP A 180 9.11 17.97 16.06
C TRP A 180 8.61 19.31 16.60
#